data_eb74762db7cf54e2c741b44128bbde5e
#
_entry.id   eb74762db7cf54e2c741b44128bbde5e
#
_cell.length_a   1.000
_cell.length_b   1.000
_cell.length_c   1.000
_cell.angle_alpha   90.00
_cell.angle_beta   90.00
_cell.angle_gamma   90.00
#
_symmetry.space_group_name_H-M   'P 1'
#
loop_
_entity.id
_entity.type
_entity.pdbx_description
1 polymer ?
#
loop_
_entity_poly.entity_id
_entity_poly.type
_entity_poly.pdbx_seq_one_letter_code
_entity_poly.pdbx_strand_id
1 'polypeptide(L)'
;MRIPLNTFLIYILAFMLNGLLFAQVNSSGAVGSVTIDGKVWNQIAIRPVIPLGKWGVALDLVVYFDAQGNIHTDEWDFSSSKAIKNTLIDKIYYIRYGFPGDPIYAKVGALEDVDLGYGILVDGYSNTMLYPQDRKIGFNFEKNTPYYKVEAFGNDFKENIGLIGGRISSRKIMGLPLGFTVVTDRNQYLGLKDSDGDGRPNIVDDFPQNDFWWVDTDGDGLDDNNPDEWDIDGDGITDTLDSRIPGYSGDVIALDTDIFRKVSPINLSKNKDNILAFAVDIGYPLVAQDNFSISLYAQIAQMIGETLHPGSQESLSLGKGLIPFGLSSRFGPARFNFEYRMMPDGRFEFNYWNRLYEIERVGFRKTSGNQITLRTKESGLGRFGPQKGYAAQINLNLGSMLEATASYQDMLGDVWSEETQQFIEDKNQTFLTSLRLKKTLSKLKYARAFYQQRNVPNPFKFDYTESTILGYQIGISMGQGLVLNYTFRRSFRDLNGDGVISGDNETIDITSIETSFSF
;
A
#
# COMPACT_ATOMS: atom_id res chain seq x y z
N MET A 1 -7.85 9.73 28.90
CA MET A 1 -9.06 10.51 29.33
C MET A 1 -10.17 10.21 28.34
N ARG A 2 -11.14 9.36 28.70
CA ARG A 2 -12.24 8.98 27.79
C ARG A 2 -13.23 10.13 27.71
N ILE A 3 -13.31 10.80 26.57
CA ILE A 3 -14.35 11.81 26.34
C ILE A 3 -15.66 11.04 26.09
N PRO A 4 -16.75 11.29 26.83
CA PRO A 4 -18.01 10.63 26.56
C PRO A 4 -18.53 10.98 25.17
N LEU A 5 -19.07 10.00 24.46
CA LEU A 5 -19.57 10.11 23.09
C LEU A 5 -20.48 11.36 22.89
N ASN A 6 -21.34 11.64 23.87
CA ASN A 6 -22.24 12.80 23.85
C ASN A 6 -21.47 14.12 23.83
N THR A 7 -20.38 14.23 24.58
CA THR A 7 -19.53 15.44 24.62
C THR A 7 -18.76 15.61 23.31
N PHE A 8 -18.28 14.51 22.75
CA PHE A 8 -17.59 14.50 21.46
C PHE A 8 -18.52 14.87 20.29
N LEU A 9 -19.72 14.33 20.26
CA LEU A 9 -20.77 14.70 19.29
C LEU A 9 -21.16 16.18 19.38
N ILE A 10 -21.20 16.75 20.59
CA ILE A 10 -21.45 18.18 20.78
C ILE A 10 -20.33 19.05 20.18
N TYR A 11 -19.06 18.66 20.34
CA TYR A 11 -17.94 19.38 19.73
C TYR A 11 -17.96 19.26 18.19
N ILE A 12 -18.28 18.10 17.64
CA ILE A 12 -18.45 17.93 16.19
C ILE A 12 -19.61 18.80 15.69
N LEU A 13 -20.74 18.80 16.38
CA LEU A 13 -21.91 19.62 16.02
C LEU A 13 -21.61 21.12 16.12
N ALA A 14 -20.88 21.55 17.16
CA ALA A 14 -20.44 22.93 17.31
C ALA A 14 -19.44 23.35 16.22
N PHE A 15 -18.54 22.46 15.81
CA PHE A 15 -17.64 22.69 14.68
C PHE A 15 -18.40 22.79 13.35
N MET A 16 -19.43 21.94 13.14
CA MET A 16 -20.34 22.03 11.99
C MET A 16 -21.03 23.39 11.92
N LEU A 17 -21.59 23.87 13.02
CA LEU A 17 -22.32 25.14 13.08
C LEU A 17 -21.40 26.33 12.80
N ASN A 18 -20.14 26.27 13.23
CA ASN A 18 -19.16 27.32 12.92
C ASN A 18 -18.64 27.26 11.47
N GLY A 19 -18.58 26.08 10.86
CA GLY A 19 -18.19 25.90 9.44
C GLY A 19 -19.18 26.54 8.45
N LEU A 20 -20.45 26.67 8.83
CA LEU A 20 -21.49 27.36 8.02
C LEU A 20 -21.24 28.89 7.87
N LEU A 21 -20.34 29.46 8.64
CA LEU A 21 -20.01 30.90 8.57
C LEU A 21 -18.94 31.24 7.49
N PHE A 22 -18.31 30.25 6.88
CA PHE A 22 -17.33 30.44 5.81
C PHE A 22 -17.97 30.14 4.45
N ALA A 23 -18.34 31.15 3.71
CA ALA A 23 -19.14 31.12 2.46
C ALA A 23 -18.50 30.38 1.25
N GLN A 24 -17.43 29.60 1.42
CA GLN A 24 -16.76 28.83 0.35
C GLN A 24 -16.35 27.42 0.74
N VAL A 25 -16.85 26.85 1.84
CA VAL A 25 -16.54 25.49 2.25
C VAL A 25 -17.54 24.53 1.62
N ASN A 26 -17.08 23.69 0.72
CA ASN A 26 -17.89 22.54 0.24
C ASN A 26 -17.74 21.41 1.25
N SER A 27 -18.78 21.12 2.00
CA SER A 27 -18.76 20.05 3.00
C SER A 27 -19.64 18.90 2.55
N SER A 28 -19.18 17.68 2.79
CA SER A 28 -20.00 16.48 2.69
C SER A 28 -20.02 15.75 4.03
N GLY A 29 -21.18 15.25 4.39
CA GLY A 29 -21.34 14.33 5.52
C GLY A 29 -21.61 12.93 5.02
N ALA A 30 -21.33 11.93 5.83
CA ALA A 30 -21.68 10.56 5.53
C ALA A 30 -21.99 9.78 6.80
N VAL A 31 -22.94 8.85 6.70
CA VAL A 31 -23.25 7.85 7.72
C VAL A 31 -23.32 6.48 7.06
N GLY A 32 -22.83 5.44 7.75
CA GLY A 32 -22.80 4.12 7.14
C GLY A 32 -22.10 3.09 7.99
N SER A 33 -21.59 2.05 7.36
CA SER A 33 -20.78 1.02 7.99
C SER A 33 -19.62 0.59 7.09
N VAL A 34 -18.55 0.09 7.70
CA VAL A 34 -17.34 -0.35 7.04
C VAL A 34 -16.74 -1.54 7.79
N THR A 35 -16.05 -2.41 7.06
CA THR A 35 -15.27 -3.49 7.65
C THR A 35 -13.83 -3.02 7.89
N ILE A 36 -13.36 -3.11 9.13
CA ILE A 36 -11.98 -2.84 9.55
C ILE A 36 -11.49 -4.07 10.31
N ASP A 37 -10.37 -4.64 9.91
CA ASP A 37 -9.77 -5.84 10.51
C ASP A 37 -10.79 -6.98 10.71
N GLY A 38 -11.63 -7.24 9.68
CA GLY A 38 -12.67 -8.28 9.68
C GLY A 38 -13.92 -7.97 10.52
N LYS A 39 -13.95 -6.87 11.29
CA LYS A 39 -15.09 -6.45 12.10
C LYS A 39 -15.87 -5.33 11.43
N VAL A 40 -17.21 -5.39 11.53
CA VAL A 40 -18.08 -4.33 11.00
C VAL A 40 -18.21 -3.20 12.03
N TRP A 41 -17.92 -1.99 11.60
CA TRP A 41 -18.05 -0.75 12.35
C TRP A 41 -19.06 0.18 11.70
N ASN A 42 -19.87 0.86 12.50
CA ASN A 42 -20.65 2.00 12.04
C ASN A 42 -19.76 3.23 11.94
N GLN A 43 -20.05 4.13 11.00
CA GLN A 43 -19.27 5.36 10.81
C GLN A 43 -20.15 6.60 10.69
N ILE A 44 -19.62 7.71 11.20
CA ILE A 44 -20.08 9.06 10.91
C ILE A 44 -18.87 9.86 10.44
N ALA A 45 -18.97 10.46 9.28
CA ALA A 45 -17.87 11.23 8.68
C ALA A 45 -18.30 12.63 8.25
N ILE A 46 -17.36 13.57 8.33
CA ILE A 46 -17.48 14.93 7.78
C ILE A 46 -16.22 15.21 7.00
N ARG A 47 -16.41 15.61 5.74
CA ARG A 47 -15.32 15.81 4.79
C ARG A 47 -15.38 17.21 4.18
N PRO A 48 -14.92 18.25 4.91
CA PRO A 48 -14.86 19.60 4.38
C PRO A 48 -13.74 19.74 3.35
N VAL A 49 -14.04 20.43 2.25
CA VAL A 49 -13.08 20.83 1.23
C VAL A 49 -13.06 22.34 1.16
N ILE A 50 -11.91 22.93 1.44
CA ILE A 50 -11.69 24.37 1.57
C ILE A 50 -10.77 24.83 0.44
N PRO A 51 -11.30 25.42 -0.64
CA PRO A 51 -10.49 26.02 -1.69
C PRO A 51 -10.03 27.43 -1.27
N LEU A 52 -8.73 27.67 -1.30
CA LEU A 52 -8.11 28.94 -0.94
C LEU A 52 -7.19 29.43 -2.09
N GLY A 53 -7.77 29.81 -3.21
CA GLY A 53 -7.03 30.17 -4.42
C GLY A 53 -6.23 28.98 -4.98
N LYS A 54 -4.89 29.07 -4.97
CA LYS A 54 -4.03 27.93 -5.38
C LYS A 54 -3.93 26.85 -4.31
N TRP A 55 -4.25 27.14 -3.07
CA TRP A 55 -4.31 26.17 -1.99
C TRP A 55 -5.63 25.42 -2.00
N GLY A 56 -5.59 24.16 -1.59
CA GLY A 56 -6.77 23.37 -1.30
C GLY A 56 -6.50 22.52 -0.07
N VAL A 57 -7.43 22.53 0.88
CA VAL A 57 -7.38 21.71 2.09
C VAL A 57 -8.62 20.83 2.11
N ALA A 58 -8.45 19.54 2.27
CA ALA A 58 -9.54 18.61 2.52
C ALA A 58 -9.24 17.82 3.80
N LEU A 59 -10.23 17.73 4.66
CA LEU A 59 -10.16 16.95 5.89
C LEU A 59 -11.07 15.73 5.76
N ASP A 60 -10.77 14.70 6.55
CA ASP A 60 -11.61 13.51 6.70
C ASP A 60 -11.78 13.20 8.19
N LEU A 61 -12.82 13.76 8.76
CA LEU A 61 -13.18 13.62 10.17
C LEU A 61 -14.17 12.47 10.29
N VAL A 62 -13.68 11.30 10.66
CA VAL A 62 -14.50 10.09 10.79
C VAL A 62 -14.43 9.55 12.21
N VAL A 63 -15.55 9.02 12.68
CA VAL A 63 -15.68 8.27 13.92
C VAL A 63 -16.27 6.91 13.57
N TYR A 64 -15.59 5.86 14.01
CA TYR A 64 -16.09 4.49 13.94
C TYR A 64 -16.56 4.05 15.31
N PHE A 65 -17.69 3.32 15.37
CA PHE A 65 -18.25 2.79 16.60
C PHE A 65 -18.95 1.45 16.35
N ASP A 66 -18.87 0.56 17.35
CA ASP A 66 -19.51 -0.75 17.27
C ASP A 66 -21.03 -0.68 17.58
N ALA A 67 -21.72 -1.82 17.58
CA ALA A 67 -23.15 -1.91 17.88
C ALA A 67 -23.47 -1.53 19.35
N GLN A 68 -22.49 -1.56 20.25
CA GLN A 68 -22.61 -1.18 21.65
C GLN A 68 -22.29 0.31 21.87
N GLY A 69 -21.82 1.02 20.83
CA GLY A 69 -21.45 2.42 20.90
C GLY A 69 -20.00 2.66 21.37
N ASN A 70 -19.17 1.62 21.44
CA ASN A 70 -17.75 1.80 21.73
C ASN A 70 -17.03 2.37 20.50
N ILE A 71 -16.21 3.40 20.72
CA ILE A 71 -15.45 4.06 19.64
C ILE A 71 -14.22 3.23 19.32
N HIS A 72 -13.91 3.08 18.01
CA HIS A 72 -12.63 2.58 17.55
C HIS A 72 -11.54 3.58 17.90
N THR A 73 -10.59 3.18 18.74
CA THR A 73 -9.69 4.12 19.40
C THR A 73 -8.51 4.54 18.57
N ASP A 74 -8.10 3.75 17.58
CA ASP A 74 -6.91 4.00 16.76
C ASP A 74 -6.95 5.34 16.03
N GLU A 75 -8.13 5.81 15.59
CA GLU A 75 -8.27 7.11 14.90
C GLU A 75 -8.36 8.31 15.84
N TRP A 76 -8.55 8.10 17.15
CA TRP A 76 -8.76 9.16 18.14
C TRP A 76 -7.96 8.91 19.41
N ASP A 77 -6.70 8.54 19.25
CA ASP A 77 -5.79 8.30 20.36
C ASP A 77 -5.08 9.60 20.79
N PHE A 78 -5.23 9.95 22.06
CA PHE A 78 -4.62 11.11 22.71
C PHE A 78 -3.78 10.70 23.92
N SER A 79 -3.36 9.43 24.01
CA SER A 79 -2.63 8.86 25.16
C SER A 79 -1.21 9.40 25.29
N SER A 80 -0.56 9.71 24.17
CA SER A 80 0.82 10.19 24.13
C SER A 80 1.01 11.33 23.12
N SER A 81 2.12 12.04 23.19
CA SER A 81 2.46 13.08 22.21
C SER A 81 2.60 12.51 20.78
N LYS A 82 3.08 11.26 20.63
CA LYS A 82 3.17 10.55 19.34
C LYS A 82 1.77 10.25 18.82
N ALA A 83 0.90 9.71 19.67
CA ALA A 83 -0.49 9.39 19.34
C ALA A 83 -1.29 10.63 18.93
N ILE A 84 -1.18 11.73 19.68
CA ILE A 84 -1.81 13.03 19.35
C ILE A 84 -1.37 13.51 17.96
N LYS A 85 -0.05 13.48 17.68
CA LYS A 85 0.49 13.88 16.37
C LYS A 85 -0.10 13.02 15.25
N ASN A 86 -0.11 11.70 15.40
CA ASN A 86 -0.64 10.77 14.40
C ASN A 86 -2.14 10.98 14.19
N THR A 87 -2.92 11.08 15.27
CA THR A 87 -4.36 11.39 15.23
C THR A 87 -4.64 12.67 14.43
N LEU A 88 -3.92 13.75 14.68
CA LEU A 88 -4.13 15.01 13.96
C LEU A 88 -3.75 14.92 12.49
N ILE A 89 -2.66 14.21 12.18
CA ILE A 89 -2.21 13.97 10.80
C ILE A 89 -3.27 13.17 10.04
N ASP A 90 -3.86 12.15 10.64
CA ASP A 90 -4.88 11.29 10.03
C ASP A 90 -6.18 12.01 9.66
N LYS A 91 -6.45 13.18 10.23
CA LYS A 91 -7.61 13.99 9.84
C LYS A 91 -7.39 14.78 8.54
N ILE A 92 -6.18 14.84 8.02
CA ILE A 92 -5.85 15.50 6.78
C ILE A 92 -6.07 14.52 5.62
N TYR A 93 -7.08 14.76 4.76
CA TYR A 93 -7.19 14.01 3.51
C TYR A 93 -6.16 14.50 2.51
N TYR A 94 -6.07 15.83 2.31
CA TYR A 94 -4.93 16.46 1.64
C TYR A 94 -4.81 17.94 1.97
N ILE A 95 -3.58 18.43 1.85
CA ILE A 95 -3.25 19.85 1.69
C ILE A 95 -2.47 19.96 0.39
N ARG A 96 -2.93 20.80 -0.57
CA ARG A 96 -2.25 20.99 -1.84
C ARG A 96 -2.03 22.45 -2.17
N TYR A 97 -0.98 22.72 -2.92
CA TYR A 97 -0.68 23.97 -3.59
C TYR A 97 -0.52 23.72 -5.09
N GLY A 98 -1.23 24.46 -5.92
CA GLY A 98 -1.26 24.25 -7.36
C GLY A 98 -2.00 22.97 -7.79
N PHE A 99 -1.82 22.63 -9.06
CA PHE A 99 -2.34 21.42 -9.69
C PHE A 99 -1.21 20.70 -10.43
N PRO A 100 -1.32 19.37 -10.67
CA PRO A 100 -0.36 18.66 -11.50
C PRO A 100 -0.15 19.37 -12.85
N GLY A 101 1.11 19.62 -13.21
CA GLY A 101 1.46 20.37 -14.41
C GLY A 101 1.68 21.87 -14.22
N ASP A 102 1.27 22.47 -13.11
CA ASP A 102 1.62 23.86 -12.76
C ASP A 102 3.15 24.02 -12.62
N PRO A 103 3.67 25.26 -12.68
CA PRO A 103 5.08 25.52 -12.40
C PRO A 103 5.56 24.98 -11.05
N ILE A 104 4.70 24.99 -10.04
CA ILE A 104 4.90 24.36 -8.75
C ILE A 104 3.60 23.67 -8.34
N TYR A 105 3.70 22.38 -8.06
CA TYR A 105 2.67 21.58 -7.44
C TYR A 105 3.23 20.91 -6.20
N ALA A 106 2.50 20.95 -5.10
CA ALA A 106 2.82 20.24 -3.88
C ALA A 106 1.54 19.72 -3.23
N LYS A 107 1.54 18.48 -2.80
CA LYS A 107 0.43 17.83 -2.08
C LYS A 107 0.98 17.07 -0.89
N VAL A 108 0.34 17.20 0.25
CA VAL A 108 0.53 16.36 1.45
C VAL A 108 -0.80 15.68 1.72
N GLY A 109 -0.79 14.37 1.96
CA GLY A 109 -2.00 13.58 2.23
C GLY A 109 -2.07 12.29 1.44
N ALA A 110 -3.29 11.95 1.03
CA ALA A 110 -3.58 10.78 0.21
C ALA A 110 -2.98 10.90 -1.20
N LEU A 111 -2.17 9.94 -1.61
CA LEU A 111 -1.59 9.81 -2.94
C LEU A 111 -2.32 8.70 -3.70
N GLU A 112 -2.93 9.01 -4.82
CA GLU A 112 -3.77 8.07 -5.56
C GLU A 112 -3.12 7.54 -6.84
N ASP A 113 -2.20 8.32 -7.42
CA ASP A 113 -1.63 8.04 -8.76
C ASP A 113 -0.33 8.84 -8.91
N VAL A 114 0.81 8.24 -8.57
CA VAL A 114 2.13 8.87 -8.68
C VAL A 114 2.96 8.11 -9.69
N ASP A 115 3.44 8.83 -10.70
CA ASP A 115 4.33 8.31 -11.74
C ASP A 115 5.66 9.04 -11.71
N LEU A 116 6.75 8.33 -11.98
CA LEU A 116 8.05 8.93 -12.23
C LEU A 116 8.57 8.53 -13.62
N GLY A 117 8.78 9.53 -14.46
CA GLY A 117 9.29 9.33 -15.82
C GLY A 117 8.31 8.61 -16.73
N TYR A 118 8.78 7.53 -17.37
CA TYR A 118 7.96 6.64 -18.18
C TYR A 118 7.52 5.38 -17.42
N GLY A 119 7.72 5.33 -16.09
CA GLY A 119 7.13 4.32 -15.24
C GLY A 119 7.95 3.04 -14.99
N ILE A 120 9.18 2.91 -15.47
CA ILE A 120 9.96 1.66 -15.28
C ILE A 120 10.06 1.23 -13.81
N LEU A 121 10.14 2.17 -12.86
CA LEU A 121 10.18 1.92 -11.42
C LEU A 121 8.86 2.26 -10.73
N VAL A 122 8.30 3.46 -10.98
CA VAL A 122 7.09 3.98 -10.31
C VAL A 122 6.04 4.30 -11.35
N ASP A 123 4.91 3.58 -11.30
CA ASP A 123 3.78 3.73 -12.22
C ASP A 123 2.46 3.53 -11.46
N GLY A 124 1.70 4.62 -11.31
CA GLY A 124 0.42 4.62 -10.61
C GLY A 124 0.51 4.32 -9.12
N TYR A 125 1.61 4.65 -8.45
CA TYR A 125 1.75 4.39 -7.01
C TYR A 125 0.64 5.07 -6.20
N SER A 126 0.12 4.36 -5.21
CA SER A 126 -0.92 4.85 -4.30
C SER A 126 -0.65 4.42 -2.86
N ASN A 127 -0.79 5.35 -1.91
CA ASN A 127 -0.75 5.05 -0.48
C ASN A 127 -2.16 4.88 0.14
N THR A 128 -3.22 4.81 -0.68
CA THR A 128 -4.61 4.78 -0.20
C THR A 128 -5.26 3.39 -0.26
N MET A 129 -4.52 2.39 -0.71
CA MET A 129 -5.10 1.07 -0.96
C MET A 129 -5.43 0.29 0.31
N LEU A 130 -4.87 0.64 1.45
CA LEU A 130 -5.19 0.04 2.75
C LEU A 130 -6.29 0.81 3.50
N TYR A 131 -6.69 2.01 3.03
CA TYR A 131 -7.76 2.78 3.66
C TYR A 131 -9.10 1.99 3.63
N PRO A 132 -9.89 1.96 4.71
CA PRO A 132 -9.73 2.70 5.97
C PRO A 132 -8.89 1.99 7.06
N GLN A 133 -8.43 0.76 6.84
CA GLN A 133 -7.69 -0.04 7.83
C GLN A 133 -6.37 0.62 8.23
N ASP A 134 -5.64 1.18 7.25
CA ASP A 134 -4.44 1.98 7.47
C ASP A 134 -4.54 3.25 6.62
N ARG A 135 -4.38 4.39 7.27
CA ARG A 135 -4.38 5.69 6.62
C ARG A 135 -2.95 6.21 6.55
N LYS A 136 -2.44 6.35 5.33
CA LYS A 136 -1.11 6.89 5.08
C LYS A 136 -1.19 8.33 4.59
N ILE A 137 -0.31 9.18 5.10
CA ILE A 137 -0.21 10.60 4.77
C ILE A 137 1.17 10.86 4.18
N GLY A 138 1.23 10.88 2.87
CA GLY A 138 2.47 11.10 2.12
C GLY A 138 2.60 12.51 1.59
N PHE A 139 3.57 12.70 0.70
CA PHE A 139 3.70 13.94 -0.07
C PHE A 139 3.98 13.63 -1.55
N ASN A 140 3.56 14.55 -2.42
CA ASN A 140 3.93 14.60 -3.83
C ASN A 140 4.30 16.04 -4.19
N PHE A 141 5.44 16.22 -4.83
CA PHE A 141 5.99 17.51 -5.21
C PHE A 141 6.44 17.50 -6.67
N GLU A 142 6.08 18.56 -7.40
CA GLU A 142 6.56 18.82 -8.77
C GLU A 142 6.99 20.27 -8.92
N LYS A 143 8.14 20.48 -9.54
CA LYS A 143 8.60 21.79 -10.01
C LYS A 143 8.88 21.72 -11.50
N ASN A 144 8.10 22.46 -12.27
CA ASN A 144 8.22 22.54 -13.72
C ASN A 144 8.84 23.87 -14.12
N THR A 145 9.94 23.80 -14.88
CA THR A 145 10.57 24.97 -15.51
C THR A 145 10.72 24.71 -17.01
N PRO A 146 11.03 25.73 -17.83
CA PRO A 146 11.29 25.50 -19.26
C PRO A 146 12.47 24.55 -19.53
N TYR A 147 13.41 24.40 -18.58
CA TYR A 147 14.67 23.67 -18.77
C TYR A 147 14.69 22.32 -18.06
N TYR A 148 14.05 22.21 -16.92
CA TYR A 148 14.06 20.98 -16.11
C TYR A 148 12.72 20.78 -15.39
N LYS A 149 12.46 19.52 -15.04
CA LYS A 149 11.38 19.12 -14.13
C LYS A 149 12.01 18.37 -12.96
N VAL A 150 11.57 18.68 -11.74
CA VAL A 150 11.90 17.95 -10.51
C VAL A 150 10.62 17.38 -9.96
N GLU A 151 10.64 16.11 -9.60
CA GLU A 151 9.53 15.35 -9.02
C GLU A 151 10.03 14.64 -7.76
N ALA A 152 9.21 14.59 -6.72
CA ALA A 152 9.51 13.82 -5.52
C ALA A 152 8.22 13.37 -4.83
N PHE A 153 8.25 12.19 -4.22
CA PHE A 153 7.15 11.71 -3.39
C PHE A 153 7.67 10.92 -2.20
N GLY A 154 6.83 10.78 -1.19
CA GLY A 154 7.06 9.90 -0.04
C GLY A 154 5.74 9.35 0.47
N ASN A 155 5.76 8.12 0.99
CA ASN A 155 4.55 7.36 1.29
C ASN A 155 3.79 7.82 2.53
N ASP A 156 4.48 7.97 3.67
CA ASP A 156 3.82 8.24 4.94
C ASP A 156 4.72 8.94 5.96
N PHE A 157 4.26 10.04 6.51
CA PHE A 157 4.95 10.77 7.59
C PHE A 157 4.93 10.01 8.93
N LYS A 158 3.97 9.12 9.15
CA LYS A 158 3.91 8.29 10.36
C LYS A 158 5.06 7.27 10.40
N GLU A 159 5.42 6.74 9.23
CA GLU A 159 6.59 5.85 9.04
C GLU A 159 7.92 6.61 8.90
N ASN A 160 7.96 7.92 9.17
CA ASN A 160 9.11 8.79 8.88
C ASN A 160 9.57 8.70 7.42
N ILE A 161 8.62 8.60 6.48
CA ILE A 161 8.85 8.42 5.04
C ILE A 161 9.66 7.14 4.77
N GLY A 162 9.05 5.98 4.97
CA GLY A 162 9.67 4.67 4.71
C GLY A 162 10.06 4.52 3.24
N LEU A 163 9.10 4.80 2.34
CA LEU A 163 9.32 4.87 0.89
C LEU A 163 9.46 6.32 0.44
N ILE A 164 10.51 6.61 -0.31
CA ILE A 164 10.76 7.90 -0.94
C ILE A 164 11.29 7.72 -2.36
N GLY A 165 10.80 8.54 -3.28
CA GLY A 165 11.29 8.59 -4.65
C GLY A 165 11.46 10.02 -5.13
N GLY A 166 12.38 10.20 -6.07
CA GLY A 166 12.62 11.48 -6.71
C GLY A 166 13.15 11.33 -8.13
N ARG A 167 12.84 12.31 -8.96
CA ARG A 167 13.28 12.37 -10.34
C ARG A 167 13.66 13.79 -10.74
N ILE A 168 14.74 13.90 -11.46
CA ILE A 168 15.10 15.12 -12.17
C ILE A 168 15.16 14.82 -13.66
N SER A 169 14.58 15.66 -14.50
CA SER A 169 14.68 15.55 -15.94
C SER A 169 15.02 16.89 -16.58
N SER A 170 15.86 16.84 -17.60
CA SER A 170 16.20 18.00 -18.43
C SER A 170 15.51 17.88 -19.78
N ARG A 171 14.99 19.00 -20.26
CA ARG A 171 14.36 19.07 -21.60
C ARG A 171 15.34 19.43 -22.72
N LYS A 172 16.62 19.65 -22.40
CA LYS A 172 17.60 20.21 -23.34
C LYS A 172 19.03 19.66 -23.22
N ILE A 173 19.25 18.50 -22.63
CA ILE A 173 20.57 17.88 -22.70
C ILE A 173 20.72 17.27 -24.10
N MET A 174 21.67 17.71 -24.87
CA MET A 174 21.89 17.28 -26.27
C MET A 174 20.64 17.42 -27.17
N GLY A 175 19.69 18.32 -26.81
CA GLY A 175 18.44 18.50 -27.53
C GLY A 175 17.35 17.46 -27.21
N LEU A 176 17.63 16.51 -26.31
CA LEU A 176 16.72 15.42 -25.94
C LEU A 176 16.29 15.51 -24.46
N PRO A 177 15.06 15.10 -24.12
CA PRO A 177 14.65 14.89 -22.75
C PRO A 177 15.43 13.71 -22.14
N LEU A 178 16.16 13.98 -21.07
CA LEU A 178 16.90 12.98 -20.29
C LEU A 178 16.40 13.04 -18.85
N GLY A 179 16.11 11.90 -18.24
CA GLY A 179 15.67 11.78 -16.87
C GLY A 179 16.56 10.86 -16.03
N PHE A 180 16.67 11.18 -14.74
CA PHE A 180 17.28 10.34 -13.73
C PHE A 180 16.34 10.20 -12.55
N THR A 181 16.07 8.98 -12.14
CA THR A 181 15.13 8.62 -11.06
C THR A 181 15.87 7.81 -10.00
N VAL A 182 15.59 8.09 -8.74
CA VAL A 182 16.02 7.28 -7.58
C VAL A 182 14.81 7.00 -6.71
N VAL A 183 14.65 5.77 -6.27
CA VAL A 183 13.59 5.35 -5.34
C VAL A 183 14.19 4.41 -4.31
N THR A 184 13.81 4.58 -3.05
CA THR A 184 14.22 3.67 -1.99
C THR A 184 13.08 3.44 -1.00
N ASP A 185 12.88 2.19 -0.61
CA ASP A 185 12.18 1.84 0.61
C ASP A 185 13.24 1.48 1.66
N ARG A 186 13.27 2.22 2.75
CA ARG A 186 14.28 2.09 3.80
C ARG A 186 14.07 0.89 4.69
N ASN A 187 12.84 0.37 4.73
CA ASN A 187 12.49 -0.83 5.46
C ASN A 187 11.08 -1.28 5.03
N GLN A 188 10.98 -2.34 4.24
CA GLN A 188 9.71 -2.87 3.76
C GLN A 188 8.80 -3.37 4.90
N TYR A 189 9.37 -3.81 6.03
CA TYR A 189 8.60 -4.22 7.22
C TYR A 189 7.74 -3.10 7.83
N LEU A 190 8.02 -1.82 7.52
CA LEU A 190 7.15 -0.70 7.93
C LEU A 190 5.73 -0.75 7.29
N GLY A 191 5.49 -1.64 6.33
CA GLY A 191 4.14 -1.92 5.84
C GLY A 191 3.27 -2.71 6.83
N LEU A 192 3.84 -3.24 7.92
CA LEU A 192 3.08 -3.92 8.97
C LEU A 192 2.55 -2.92 9.99
N LYS A 193 1.30 -3.16 10.47
CA LYS A 193 0.68 -2.34 11.51
C LYS A 193 1.36 -2.61 12.86
N ASP A 194 1.71 -1.55 13.56
CA ASP A 194 2.24 -1.52 14.93
C ASP A 194 1.39 -0.52 15.71
N SER A 195 0.39 -1.01 16.47
CA SER A 195 -0.66 -0.17 17.05
C SER A 195 -0.21 0.60 18.29
N ASP A 196 0.60 -0.01 19.16
CA ASP A 196 1.11 0.63 20.39
C ASP A 196 2.45 1.34 20.16
N GLY A 197 3.16 1.00 19.07
CA GLY A 197 4.38 1.68 18.66
C GLY A 197 5.62 1.25 19.40
N ASP A 198 5.64 0.04 19.95
CA ASP A 198 6.80 -0.56 20.62
C ASP A 198 7.86 -1.06 19.61
N GLY A 199 7.49 -1.10 18.34
CA GLY A 199 8.32 -1.54 17.23
C GLY A 199 8.10 -3.01 16.86
N ARG A 200 7.11 -3.68 17.44
CA ARG A 200 6.69 -5.02 17.06
C ARG A 200 5.37 -4.97 16.33
N PRO A 201 5.30 -5.54 15.11
CA PRO A 201 4.06 -5.56 14.38
C PRO A 201 2.99 -6.40 15.05
N ASN A 202 1.74 -5.91 15.05
CA ASN A 202 0.59 -6.59 15.65
C ASN A 202 0.44 -8.08 15.28
N ILE A 203 0.92 -8.46 14.09
CA ILE A 203 0.79 -9.84 13.59
C ILE A 203 1.71 -10.83 14.30
N VAL A 204 2.76 -10.35 14.94
CA VAL A 204 3.76 -11.16 15.68
C VAL A 204 3.85 -10.76 17.14
N ASP A 205 3.00 -9.86 17.59
CA ASP A 205 2.89 -9.34 18.93
C ASP A 205 1.65 -9.92 19.62
N ASP A 206 1.83 -10.56 20.76
CA ASP A 206 0.72 -11.13 21.53
C ASP A 206 -0.06 -10.06 22.30
N PHE A 207 0.53 -8.89 22.52
CA PHE A 207 -0.06 -7.76 23.26
C PHE A 207 -0.14 -6.48 22.42
N PRO A 208 -0.76 -6.46 21.24
CA PRO A 208 -0.67 -5.39 20.23
C PRO A 208 -1.27 -4.03 20.64
N GLN A 209 -1.65 -3.86 21.91
CA GLN A 209 -2.16 -2.63 22.51
C GLN A 209 -1.36 -2.23 23.77
N ASN A 210 -0.22 -2.89 24.04
CA ASN A 210 0.60 -2.69 25.23
C ASN A 210 2.06 -2.54 24.85
N ASP A 211 2.57 -1.33 24.84
CA ASP A 211 3.93 -0.96 24.44
C ASP A 211 5.06 -1.51 25.33
N PHE A 212 4.72 -2.33 26.33
CA PHE A 212 5.66 -2.90 27.30
C PHE A 212 5.81 -4.42 27.18
N TRP A 213 4.78 -5.15 26.74
CA TRP A 213 4.72 -6.60 26.62
C TRP A 213 4.50 -7.04 25.19
N TRP A 214 5.11 -8.18 24.75
CA TRP A 214 5.02 -8.63 23.35
C TRP A 214 5.10 -10.14 23.13
N VAL A 215 5.40 -10.95 24.17
CA VAL A 215 5.52 -12.41 24.05
C VAL A 215 4.75 -13.10 25.17
N ASP A 216 3.85 -14.00 24.77
CA ASP A 216 3.07 -14.88 25.63
C ASP A 216 3.17 -16.29 25.03
N THR A 217 4.06 -17.12 25.59
CA THR A 217 4.44 -18.39 24.98
C THR A 217 3.36 -19.45 25.15
N ASP A 218 2.69 -19.51 26.30
CA ASP A 218 1.66 -20.50 26.62
C ASP A 218 0.23 -20.00 26.32
N GLY A 219 0.04 -18.70 26.15
CA GLY A 219 -1.24 -18.09 25.80
C GLY A 219 -2.16 -17.84 26.99
N ASP A 220 -1.63 -17.72 28.19
CA ASP A 220 -2.40 -17.49 29.42
C ASP A 220 -2.79 -16.02 29.63
N GLY A 221 -2.16 -15.08 28.86
CA GLY A 221 -2.40 -13.64 28.91
C GLY A 221 -1.41 -12.87 29.76
N LEU A 222 -0.36 -13.51 30.25
CA LEU A 222 0.80 -12.89 30.86
C LEU A 222 1.98 -12.87 29.86
N ASP A 223 2.78 -11.82 29.87
CA ASP A 223 4.02 -11.78 29.07
C ASP A 223 5.10 -12.63 29.75
N ASP A 224 5.90 -13.35 28.98
CA ASP A 224 6.99 -14.20 29.48
C ASP A 224 7.98 -13.48 30.39
N ASN A 225 8.03 -12.15 30.41
CA ASN A 225 8.85 -11.35 31.31
C ASN A 225 8.02 -10.72 32.44
N ASN A 226 6.74 -11.04 32.55
CA ASN A 226 5.91 -10.56 33.64
C ASN A 226 6.43 -11.19 34.96
N PRO A 227 6.59 -10.40 36.04
CA PRO A 227 7.00 -10.95 37.35
C PRO A 227 6.04 -12.00 37.94
N ASP A 228 4.80 -12.01 37.49
CA ASP A 228 3.75 -12.97 37.92
C ASP A 228 3.72 -14.23 37.02
N GLU A 229 4.53 -14.28 35.95
CA GLU A 229 4.73 -15.46 35.11
C GLU A 229 5.67 -16.45 35.79
N TRP A 230 5.24 -17.67 35.95
CA TRP A 230 5.99 -18.72 36.66
C TRP A 230 6.09 -20.06 35.93
N ASP A 231 5.35 -20.20 34.80
CA ASP A 231 5.26 -21.41 33.96
C ASP A 231 5.15 -21.01 32.48
N ILE A 232 6.26 -20.54 31.91
CA ILE A 232 6.35 -19.91 30.59
C ILE A 232 5.81 -20.82 29.48
N ASP A 233 5.93 -22.14 29.59
CA ASP A 233 5.47 -23.05 28.54
C ASP A 233 4.11 -23.73 28.84
N GLY A 234 3.49 -23.41 29.97
CA GLY A 234 2.15 -23.83 30.33
C GLY A 234 2.00 -25.32 30.64
N ASP A 235 3.06 -26.02 31.00
CA ASP A 235 3.03 -27.46 31.27
C ASP A 235 2.53 -27.80 32.68
N GLY A 236 2.33 -26.81 33.54
CA GLY A 236 1.89 -26.93 34.93
C GLY A 236 3.04 -27.15 35.92
N ILE A 237 4.29 -27.06 35.49
CA ILE A 237 5.47 -27.13 36.32
C ILE A 237 6.13 -25.76 36.35
N THR A 238 6.31 -25.20 37.54
CA THR A 238 7.04 -23.94 37.67
C THR A 238 8.45 -24.04 37.04
N ASP A 239 8.82 -23.07 36.20
CA ASP A 239 10.10 -23.03 35.47
C ASP A 239 11.31 -23.37 36.36
N THR A 240 11.31 -22.89 37.61
CA THR A 240 12.36 -23.15 38.57
C THR A 240 12.46 -24.61 39.05
N LEU A 241 11.41 -25.41 38.78
CA LEU A 241 11.31 -26.82 39.14
C LEU A 241 11.34 -27.75 37.92
N ASP A 242 11.36 -27.20 36.71
CA ASP A 242 11.31 -27.99 35.49
C ASP A 242 12.67 -28.68 35.21
N SER A 243 12.64 -30.00 35.22
CA SER A 243 13.83 -30.83 35.01
C SER A 243 14.33 -30.86 33.55
N ARG A 244 13.61 -30.29 32.61
CA ARG A 244 14.03 -30.18 31.19
C ARG A 244 15.14 -29.14 30.99
N ILE A 245 15.37 -28.26 31.98
CA ILE A 245 16.42 -27.26 31.90
C ILE A 245 17.80 -27.94 31.93
N PRO A 246 18.66 -27.72 30.90
CA PRO A 246 20.00 -28.28 30.90
C PRO A 246 20.82 -27.79 32.11
N GLY A 247 21.38 -28.73 32.85
CA GLY A 247 22.17 -28.42 34.05
C GLY A 247 21.37 -28.25 35.34
N TYR A 248 20.06 -28.54 35.32
CA TYR A 248 19.24 -28.56 36.53
C TYR A 248 19.81 -29.55 37.57
N SER A 249 20.18 -29.04 38.73
CA SER A 249 20.76 -29.84 39.83
C SER A 249 19.90 -29.81 41.11
N GLY A 250 18.72 -29.21 41.06
CA GLY A 250 17.83 -29.01 42.21
C GLY A 250 18.17 -27.77 43.05
N ASP A 251 19.26 -27.08 42.74
CA ASP A 251 19.60 -25.80 43.34
C ASP A 251 19.28 -24.65 42.39
N VAL A 252 18.49 -23.68 42.82
CA VAL A 252 18.05 -22.53 42.05
C VAL A 252 19.21 -21.59 41.77
N ILE A 253 19.98 -21.82 40.73
CA ILE A 253 21.02 -20.90 40.27
C ILE A 253 20.80 -20.60 38.80
N ALA A 254 20.34 -19.36 38.50
CA ALA A 254 20.27 -18.76 37.15
C ALA A 254 19.84 -19.74 36.06
N LEU A 255 18.58 -20.11 36.08
CA LEU A 255 17.98 -20.99 35.07
C LEU A 255 17.91 -20.24 33.72
N ASP A 256 18.33 -20.92 32.65
CA ASP A 256 18.14 -20.45 31.30
C ASP A 256 16.73 -20.81 30.83
N THR A 257 15.77 -19.92 31.12
CA THR A 257 14.36 -20.10 30.72
C THR A 257 14.13 -19.82 29.23
N ASP A 258 15.14 -19.37 28.48
CA ASP A 258 15.01 -19.08 27.05
C ASP A 258 14.66 -20.33 26.22
N ILE A 259 14.93 -21.54 26.74
CA ILE A 259 14.53 -22.78 26.06
C ILE A 259 13.02 -23.00 26.01
N PHE A 260 12.25 -22.39 26.90
CA PHE A 260 10.79 -22.47 26.95
C PHE A 260 10.12 -21.41 26.11
N ARG A 261 10.81 -20.32 25.82
CA ARG A 261 10.24 -19.15 25.15
C ARG A 261 10.12 -19.39 23.66
N LYS A 262 9.03 -18.95 23.09
CA LYS A 262 8.94 -18.79 21.64
C LYS A 262 9.90 -17.69 21.16
N VAL A 263 10.26 -17.77 19.87
CA VAL A 263 11.17 -16.80 19.26
C VAL A 263 10.61 -15.39 19.41
N SER A 264 11.42 -14.48 19.98
CA SER A 264 11.05 -13.07 20.11
C SER A 264 10.67 -12.47 18.75
N PRO A 265 9.56 -11.73 18.67
CA PRO A 265 9.11 -11.17 17.42
C PRO A 265 10.07 -10.15 16.81
N ILE A 266 9.98 -9.98 15.50
CA ILE A 266 10.75 -8.98 14.76
C ILE A 266 10.54 -7.59 15.37
N ASN A 267 11.61 -6.80 15.45
CA ASN A 267 11.57 -5.42 15.89
C ASN A 267 11.88 -4.48 14.71
N LEU A 268 10.92 -3.66 14.29
CA LEU A 268 11.00 -2.76 13.13
C LEU A 268 12.12 -1.73 13.23
N SER A 269 12.59 -1.41 14.44
CA SER A 269 13.71 -0.49 14.64
C SER A 269 15.07 -1.15 14.42
N LYS A 270 15.17 -2.46 14.71
CA LYS A 270 16.41 -3.25 14.62
C LYS A 270 16.51 -4.04 13.31
N ASN A 271 15.41 -4.63 12.88
CA ASN A 271 15.33 -5.44 11.67
C ASN A 271 14.90 -4.57 10.50
N LYS A 272 15.67 -4.56 9.43
CA LYS A 272 15.41 -3.76 8.24
C LYS A 272 15.60 -4.60 7.00
N ASP A 273 14.67 -4.47 6.08
CA ASP A 273 14.75 -4.97 4.74
C ASP A 273 14.58 -3.79 3.78
N ASN A 274 15.68 -3.34 3.19
CA ASN A 274 15.73 -2.13 2.38
C ASN A 274 16.00 -2.43 0.92
N ILE A 275 15.33 -1.70 0.06
CA ILE A 275 15.54 -1.74 -1.39
C ILE A 275 15.82 -0.34 -1.92
N LEU A 276 16.80 -0.23 -2.82
CA LEU A 276 17.14 0.99 -3.55
C LEU A 276 17.06 0.70 -5.04
N ALA A 277 16.58 1.64 -5.83
CA ALA A 277 16.65 1.54 -7.28
C ALA A 277 16.93 2.91 -7.90
N PHE A 278 17.60 2.88 -9.04
CA PHE A 278 17.78 4.06 -9.88
C PHE A 278 17.48 3.73 -11.34
N ALA A 279 17.04 4.74 -12.06
CA ALA A 279 16.76 4.62 -13.49
C ALA A 279 17.25 5.84 -14.26
N VAL A 280 17.57 5.60 -15.51
CA VAL A 280 17.85 6.63 -16.52
C VAL A 280 16.87 6.42 -17.66
N ASP A 281 16.32 7.51 -18.16
CA ASP A 281 15.42 7.50 -19.32
C ASP A 281 15.81 8.59 -20.31
N ILE A 282 15.55 8.31 -21.59
CA ILE A 282 15.68 9.26 -22.67
C ILE A 282 14.44 9.20 -23.56
N GLY A 283 13.93 10.35 -23.96
CA GLY A 283 12.79 10.46 -24.86
C GLY A 283 13.17 11.17 -26.17
N TYR A 284 12.43 10.86 -27.23
CA TYR A 284 12.52 11.55 -28.51
C TYR A 284 11.11 11.84 -29.05
N PRO A 285 10.65 13.09 -29.01
CA PRO A 285 9.35 13.46 -29.57
C PRO A 285 9.43 13.45 -31.10
N LEU A 286 8.68 12.52 -31.72
CA LEU A 286 8.54 12.45 -33.19
C LEU A 286 7.51 13.47 -33.70
N VAL A 287 6.38 13.57 -33.00
CA VAL A 287 5.29 14.50 -33.29
C VAL A 287 4.80 15.07 -31.97
N ALA A 288 4.62 16.38 -31.90
CA ALA A 288 4.14 17.08 -30.72
C ALA A 288 3.09 18.14 -31.12
N GLN A 289 1.83 17.71 -31.22
CA GLN A 289 0.65 18.55 -31.44
C GLN A 289 -0.32 18.40 -30.27
N ASP A 290 -1.21 19.33 -30.05
CA ASP A 290 -2.10 19.36 -28.89
C ASP A 290 -2.95 18.09 -28.73
N ASN A 291 -3.52 17.57 -29.82
CA ASN A 291 -4.37 16.38 -29.83
C ASN A 291 -3.73 15.14 -30.44
N PHE A 292 -2.48 15.25 -30.91
CA PHE A 292 -1.75 14.15 -31.53
C PHE A 292 -0.28 14.25 -31.20
N SER A 293 0.23 13.27 -30.49
CA SER A 293 1.66 13.21 -30.19
C SER A 293 2.16 11.77 -30.29
N ILE A 294 3.41 11.63 -30.74
CA ILE A 294 4.13 10.36 -30.78
C ILE A 294 5.53 10.63 -30.23
N SER A 295 5.96 9.84 -29.27
CA SER A 295 7.29 9.88 -28.69
C SER A 295 7.86 8.48 -28.60
N LEU A 296 9.13 8.35 -28.98
CA LEU A 296 9.93 7.16 -28.66
C LEU A 296 10.69 7.41 -27.36
N TYR A 297 10.93 6.35 -26.61
CA TYR A 297 11.77 6.43 -25.41
C TYR A 297 12.52 5.13 -25.16
N ALA A 298 13.55 5.23 -24.34
CA ALA A 298 14.26 4.09 -23.79
C ALA A 298 14.50 4.32 -22.30
N GLN A 299 14.54 3.25 -21.54
CA GLN A 299 14.79 3.28 -20.10
C GLN A 299 15.70 2.14 -19.67
N ILE A 300 16.51 2.38 -18.66
CA ILE A 300 17.27 1.38 -17.91
C ILE A 300 17.10 1.64 -16.43
N ALA A 301 16.89 0.58 -15.66
CA ALA A 301 16.85 0.64 -14.22
C ALA A 301 17.65 -0.49 -13.59
N GLN A 302 18.24 -0.21 -12.43
CA GLN A 302 18.94 -1.17 -11.59
C GLN A 302 18.32 -1.15 -10.20
N MET A 303 17.96 -2.32 -9.66
CA MET A 303 17.61 -2.52 -8.27
C MET A 303 18.85 -2.95 -7.49
N ILE A 304 19.00 -2.45 -6.27
CA ILE A 304 20.05 -2.77 -5.31
C ILE A 304 19.39 -3.27 -4.04
N GLY A 305 19.74 -4.45 -3.64
CA GLY A 305 19.22 -5.21 -2.52
C GLY A 305 19.55 -6.68 -2.74
N GLU A 306 19.07 -7.52 -1.87
CA GLU A 306 19.29 -8.96 -1.92
C GLU A 306 17.96 -9.68 -1.82
N THR A 307 17.84 -10.80 -2.52
CA THR A 307 16.71 -11.71 -2.43
C THR A 307 17.24 -13.13 -2.21
N LEU A 308 16.39 -14.06 -1.85
CA LEU A 308 16.81 -15.44 -1.62
C LEU A 308 16.52 -16.31 -2.84
N HIS A 309 17.46 -17.20 -3.15
CA HIS A 309 17.21 -18.26 -4.12
C HIS A 309 16.13 -19.22 -3.57
N PRO A 310 15.02 -19.47 -4.28
CA PRO A 310 13.88 -20.19 -3.72
C PRO A 310 14.22 -21.61 -3.20
N GLY A 311 15.16 -22.31 -3.85
CA GLY A 311 15.53 -23.67 -3.47
C GLY A 311 16.67 -23.75 -2.45
N SER A 312 17.79 -23.01 -2.67
CA SER A 312 18.98 -23.13 -1.82
C SER A 312 19.00 -22.13 -0.64
N GLN A 313 18.11 -21.12 -0.64
CA GLN A 313 18.09 -20.02 0.31
C GLN A 313 19.39 -19.17 0.33
N GLU A 314 20.21 -19.28 -0.72
CA GLU A 314 21.39 -18.44 -0.89
C GLU A 314 20.96 -17.01 -1.27
N SER A 315 21.70 -16.02 -0.76
CA SER A 315 21.49 -14.62 -1.08
C SER A 315 21.87 -14.33 -2.55
N LEU A 316 20.99 -13.66 -3.26
CA LEU A 316 21.14 -13.26 -4.65
C LEU A 316 20.94 -11.75 -4.78
N SER A 317 21.85 -11.07 -5.46
CA SER A 317 21.69 -9.64 -5.75
C SER A 317 20.53 -9.39 -6.71
N LEU A 318 19.81 -8.31 -6.50
CA LEU A 318 18.75 -7.86 -7.40
C LEU A 318 19.30 -7.48 -8.78
N GLY A 319 18.44 -7.55 -9.78
CA GLY A 319 18.78 -7.38 -11.18
C GLY A 319 18.45 -6.00 -11.76
N LYS A 320 18.48 -5.95 -13.08
CA LYS A 320 18.18 -4.75 -13.87
C LYS A 320 17.05 -5.00 -14.86
N GLY A 321 16.31 -3.93 -15.15
CA GLY A 321 15.29 -3.86 -16.18
C GLY A 321 15.69 -2.92 -17.30
N LEU A 322 15.40 -3.32 -18.51
CA LEU A 322 15.67 -2.55 -19.73
C LEU A 322 14.39 -2.40 -20.53
N ILE A 323 14.12 -1.20 -21.01
CA ILE A 323 13.16 -0.90 -22.05
C ILE A 323 13.94 -0.24 -23.18
N PRO A 324 14.58 -1.04 -24.07
CA PRO A 324 15.38 -0.49 -25.17
C PRO A 324 14.52 0.22 -26.21
N PHE A 325 13.22 -0.08 -26.27
CA PHE A 325 12.25 0.54 -27.13
C PHE A 325 10.92 0.73 -26.43
N GLY A 326 10.48 1.96 -26.30
CA GLY A 326 9.17 2.37 -25.87
C GLY A 326 8.54 3.35 -26.85
N LEU A 327 7.25 3.21 -27.09
CA LEU A 327 6.43 4.10 -27.90
C LEU A 327 5.29 4.65 -27.02
N SER A 328 5.19 5.96 -26.92
CA SER A 328 4.02 6.62 -26.32
C SER A 328 3.33 7.46 -27.38
N SER A 329 2.05 7.24 -27.55
CA SER A 329 1.24 8.00 -28.50
C SER A 329 -0.04 8.50 -27.86
N ARG A 330 -0.48 9.69 -28.30
CA ARG A 330 -1.75 10.29 -27.90
C ARG A 330 -2.56 10.62 -29.14
N PHE A 331 -3.82 10.19 -29.15
CA PHE A 331 -4.78 10.43 -30.21
C PHE A 331 -6.06 10.99 -29.57
N GLY A 332 -6.13 12.31 -29.45
CA GLY A 332 -7.25 12.97 -28.78
C GLY A 332 -7.44 12.45 -27.33
N PRO A 333 -8.56 11.76 -27.02
CA PRO A 333 -8.85 11.24 -25.70
C PRO A 333 -8.11 9.94 -25.36
N ALA A 334 -7.48 9.28 -26.32
CA ALA A 334 -6.79 8.01 -26.15
C ALA A 334 -5.29 8.21 -26.05
N ARG A 335 -4.66 7.52 -25.10
CA ARG A 335 -3.20 7.36 -25.00
C ARG A 335 -2.87 5.87 -25.10
N PHE A 336 -1.88 5.56 -25.88
CA PHE A 336 -1.37 4.21 -26.06
C PHE A 336 0.13 4.20 -25.81
N ASN A 337 0.59 3.26 -24.97
CA ASN A 337 2.00 2.99 -24.70
C ASN A 337 2.30 1.55 -25.11
N PHE A 338 3.47 1.33 -25.70
CA PHE A 338 3.99 0.01 -26.03
C PHE A 338 5.46 -0.04 -25.68
N GLU A 339 5.90 -1.14 -25.08
CA GLU A 339 7.27 -1.34 -24.61
C GLU A 339 7.77 -2.73 -24.97
N TYR A 340 9.01 -2.82 -25.39
CA TYR A 340 9.77 -4.06 -25.35
C TYR A 340 10.59 -4.08 -24.07
N ARG A 341 10.40 -5.11 -23.24
CA ARG A 341 10.94 -5.22 -21.89
C ARG A 341 11.93 -6.38 -21.80
N MET A 342 13.04 -6.19 -21.08
CA MET A 342 14.05 -7.21 -20.83
C MET A 342 14.54 -7.10 -19.38
N MET A 343 14.73 -8.24 -18.73
CA MET A 343 15.44 -8.37 -17.45
C MET A 343 16.51 -9.45 -17.57
N PRO A 344 17.71 -9.06 -18.06
CA PRO A 344 18.75 -10.01 -18.46
C PRO A 344 19.35 -10.80 -17.29
N ASP A 345 19.29 -10.27 -16.10
CA ASP A 345 19.82 -10.92 -14.88
C ASP A 345 18.70 -11.56 -14.04
N GLY A 346 17.44 -11.44 -14.48
CA GLY A 346 16.28 -11.78 -13.63
C GLY A 346 16.17 -10.85 -12.43
N ARG A 347 15.42 -11.27 -11.41
CA ARG A 347 15.30 -10.61 -10.09
C ARG A 347 15.02 -9.10 -10.17
N PHE A 348 14.17 -8.74 -11.09
CA PHE A 348 13.70 -7.38 -11.35
C PHE A 348 12.18 -7.42 -11.60
N GLU A 349 11.47 -6.39 -11.20
CA GLU A 349 10.05 -6.21 -11.52
C GLU A 349 9.82 -4.83 -12.10
N PHE A 350 9.24 -4.77 -13.32
CA PHE A 350 8.78 -3.51 -13.92
C PHE A 350 7.62 -2.94 -13.14
N ASN A 351 7.60 -1.62 -12.94
CA ASN A 351 6.58 -0.94 -12.16
C ASN A 351 6.50 -1.48 -10.72
N TYR A 352 7.66 -1.72 -10.08
CA TYR A 352 7.76 -2.32 -8.74
C TYR A 352 6.96 -1.52 -7.71
N TRP A 353 7.10 -0.19 -7.70
CA TRP A 353 6.30 0.72 -6.90
C TRP A 353 5.06 1.15 -7.69
N ASN A 354 3.98 0.42 -7.52
CA ASN A 354 2.73 0.58 -8.23
C ASN A 354 1.56 0.78 -7.25
N ARG A 355 0.35 0.77 -7.75
CA ARG A 355 -0.87 0.95 -6.94
C ARG A 355 -1.00 -0.04 -5.78
N LEU A 356 -0.52 -1.26 -5.94
CA LEU A 356 -0.65 -2.31 -4.92
C LEU A 356 0.55 -2.39 -3.98
N TYR A 357 1.57 -1.56 -4.19
CA TYR A 357 2.81 -1.68 -3.43
C TYR A 357 2.59 -1.76 -1.92
N GLU A 358 1.74 -0.92 -1.34
CA GLU A 358 1.49 -0.90 0.11
C GLU A 358 0.80 -2.19 0.63
N ILE A 359 0.10 -2.94 -0.24
CA ILE A 359 -0.47 -4.25 0.08
C ILE A 359 0.57 -5.36 -0.07
N GLU A 360 1.38 -5.30 -1.14
CA GLU A 360 2.38 -6.31 -1.50
C GLU A 360 3.72 -6.12 -0.76
N ARG A 361 3.94 -4.94 -0.16
CA ARG A 361 5.20 -4.51 0.44
C ARG A 361 5.74 -5.52 1.44
N VAL A 362 4.86 -6.07 2.27
CA VAL A 362 5.16 -7.13 3.22
C VAL A 362 3.95 -8.02 3.42
N GLY A 363 4.18 -9.32 3.42
CA GLY A 363 3.20 -10.35 3.72
C GLY A 363 3.68 -11.24 4.85
N PHE A 364 2.85 -12.18 5.26
CA PHE A 364 3.23 -13.20 6.23
C PHE A 364 2.61 -14.54 5.84
N ARG A 365 3.28 -15.61 6.27
CA ARG A 365 2.80 -16.99 6.17
C ARG A 365 2.76 -17.62 7.55
N LYS A 366 1.80 -18.51 7.76
CA LYS A 366 1.72 -19.34 8.97
C LYS A 366 2.25 -20.73 8.65
N THR A 367 3.31 -21.13 9.32
CA THR A 367 3.84 -22.51 9.21
C THR A 367 3.11 -23.46 10.16
N SER A 368 3.34 -24.76 10.01
CA SER A 368 2.86 -25.78 10.95
C SER A 368 3.36 -25.46 12.37
N GLY A 369 2.44 -25.21 13.31
CA GLY A 369 2.76 -24.78 14.67
C GLY A 369 2.48 -23.28 14.93
N ASN A 370 1.70 -22.63 14.07
CA ASN A 370 1.33 -21.21 14.16
C ASN A 370 2.51 -20.20 14.12
N GLN A 371 3.71 -20.65 13.81
CA GLN A 371 4.84 -19.74 13.63
C GLN A 371 4.62 -18.84 12.41
N ILE A 372 4.79 -17.53 12.59
CA ILE A 372 4.62 -16.54 11.54
C ILE A 372 5.97 -16.23 10.89
N THR A 373 6.04 -16.36 9.57
CA THR A 373 7.19 -15.95 8.76
C THR A 373 6.81 -14.74 7.94
N LEU A 374 7.56 -13.64 8.08
CA LEU A 374 7.38 -12.43 7.29
C LEU A 374 8.08 -12.55 5.94
N ARG A 375 7.45 -12.02 4.89
CA ARG A 375 7.98 -11.96 3.54
C ARG A 375 7.79 -10.56 2.95
N THR A 376 8.86 -9.98 2.47
CA THR A 376 8.80 -8.72 1.74
C THR A 376 8.53 -8.97 0.25
N LYS A 377 8.05 -7.96 -0.46
CA LYS A 377 7.88 -8.04 -1.92
C LYS A 377 9.19 -8.37 -2.63
N GLU A 378 10.30 -7.82 -2.14
CA GLU A 378 11.65 -8.09 -2.65
C GLU A 378 12.01 -9.57 -2.56
N SER A 379 11.69 -10.24 -1.44
CA SER A 379 12.00 -11.66 -1.22
C SER A 379 11.33 -12.58 -2.25
N GLY A 380 10.28 -12.11 -2.92
CA GLY A 380 9.62 -12.83 -4.01
C GLY A 380 10.33 -12.75 -5.36
N LEU A 381 11.30 -11.85 -5.53
CA LEU A 381 11.98 -11.64 -6.81
C LEU A 381 12.97 -12.76 -7.18
N GLY A 382 13.44 -13.51 -6.20
CA GLY A 382 14.35 -14.65 -6.42
C GLY A 382 13.80 -15.72 -7.35
N ARG A 383 12.47 -15.83 -7.48
CA ARG A 383 11.80 -16.78 -8.37
C ARG A 383 11.87 -16.43 -9.87
N PHE A 384 12.35 -15.25 -10.24
CA PHE A 384 12.44 -14.79 -11.63
C PHE A 384 13.88 -14.76 -12.10
N GLY A 385 14.20 -15.60 -13.07
CA GLY A 385 15.44 -15.56 -13.84
C GLY A 385 15.36 -14.57 -15.02
N PRO A 386 16.28 -14.65 -15.99
CA PRO A 386 16.27 -13.82 -17.19
C PRO A 386 14.98 -13.95 -17.99
N GLN A 387 14.36 -12.82 -18.35
CA GLN A 387 13.14 -12.78 -19.15
C GLN A 387 13.13 -11.63 -20.14
N LYS A 388 12.31 -11.75 -21.18
CA LYS A 388 12.05 -10.69 -22.17
C LYS A 388 10.62 -10.78 -22.68
N GLY A 389 10.06 -9.68 -23.15
CA GLY A 389 8.69 -9.68 -23.65
C GLY A 389 8.18 -8.27 -23.97
N TYR A 390 6.90 -8.09 -23.93
CA TYR A 390 6.22 -6.87 -24.34
C TYR A 390 5.25 -6.42 -23.26
N ALA A 391 5.04 -5.09 -23.20
CA ALA A 391 3.95 -4.50 -22.44
C ALA A 391 3.21 -3.50 -23.31
N ALA A 392 1.89 -3.46 -23.16
CA ALA A 392 1.04 -2.48 -23.82
C ALA A 392 0.03 -1.90 -22.84
N GLN A 393 -0.24 -0.61 -22.94
CA GLN A 393 -1.22 0.09 -22.12
C GLN A 393 -2.06 1.01 -23.00
N ILE A 394 -3.36 1.02 -22.75
CA ILE A 394 -4.29 1.98 -23.33
C ILE A 394 -5.01 2.73 -22.21
N ASN A 395 -5.01 4.05 -22.30
CA ASN A 395 -5.78 4.93 -21.44
C ASN A 395 -6.75 5.74 -22.29
N LEU A 396 -8.03 5.64 -22.00
CA LEU A 396 -9.10 6.38 -22.66
C LEU A 396 -9.72 7.35 -21.67
N ASN A 397 -9.73 8.65 -22.02
CA ASN A 397 -10.36 9.68 -21.20
C ASN A 397 -11.38 10.47 -22.04
N LEU A 398 -12.64 10.10 -21.92
CA LEU A 398 -13.76 10.77 -22.61
C LEU A 398 -14.31 11.96 -21.77
N GLY A 399 -13.41 12.74 -21.18
CA GLY A 399 -13.75 13.96 -20.44
C GLY A 399 -14.62 13.68 -19.21
N SER A 400 -15.85 14.22 -19.20
CA SER A 400 -16.79 14.05 -18.08
C SER A 400 -17.59 12.75 -18.14
N MET A 401 -17.41 11.90 -19.17
CA MET A 401 -18.21 10.68 -19.35
C MET A 401 -17.55 9.45 -18.73
N LEU A 402 -16.33 9.14 -19.13
CA LEU A 402 -15.71 7.84 -18.89
C LEU A 402 -14.19 7.96 -18.87
N GLU A 403 -13.56 7.26 -17.94
CA GLU A 403 -12.14 6.89 -17.98
C GLU A 403 -12.03 5.36 -18.02
N ALA A 404 -11.15 4.86 -18.88
CA ALA A 404 -10.83 3.44 -18.94
C ALA A 404 -9.33 3.26 -19.13
N THR A 405 -8.77 2.29 -18.43
CA THR A 405 -7.38 1.87 -18.57
C THR A 405 -7.35 0.35 -18.74
N ALA A 406 -6.55 -0.13 -19.68
CA ALA A 406 -6.18 -1.53 -19.77
C ALA A 406 -4.68 -1.62 -20.04
N SER A 407 -4.00 -2.52 -19.31
CA SER A 407 -2.57 -2.79 -19.46
C SER A 407 -2.34 -4.29 -19.45
N TYR A 408 -1.48 -4.74 -20.34
CA TYR A 408 -1.09 -6.14 -20.44
C TYR A 408 0.41 -6.26 -20.66
N GLN A 409 1.05 -7.14 -19.90
CA GLN A 409 2.44 -7.54 -20.06
C GLN A 409 2.51 -9.04 -20.35
N ASP A 410 3.36 -9.44 -21.28
CA ASP A 410 3.68 -10.84 -21.59
C ASP A 410 5.20 -10.97 -21.67
N MET A 411 5.79 -11.52 -20.60
CA MET A 411 7.21 -11.86 -20.51
C MET A 411 7.39 -13.37 -20.62
N LEU A 412 8.48 -13.80 -21.21
CA LEU A 412 8.87 -15.21 -21.34
C LEU A 412 10.32 -15.38 -20.89
N GLY A 413 10.61 -16.41 -20.15
CA GLY A 413 11.93 -16.79 -19.69
C GLY A 413 11.90 -17.60 -18.41
N ASP A 414 12.96 -17.56 -17.63
CA ASP A 414 13.14 -18.44 -16.50
C ASP A 414 12.26 -18.07 -15.31
N VAL A 415 11.46 -19.02 -14.83
CA VAL A 415 10.63 -18.91 -13.63
C VAL A 415 10.89 -20.14 -12.75
N TRP A 416 11.02 -19.95 -11.46
CA TRP A 416 11.17 -21.06 -10.51
C TRP A 416 9.90 -21.90 -10.44
N SER A 417 10.05 -23.20 -10.59
CA SER A 417 8.99 -24.20 -10.43
C SER A 417 9.16 -24.94 -9.11
N GLU A 418 8.18 -24.81 -8.22
CA GLU A 418 8.17 -25.54 -6.95
C GLU A 418 8.01 -27.06 -7.17
N GLU A 419 7.34 -27.47 -8.25
CA GLU A 419 7.13 -28.89 -8.59
C GLU A 419 8.44 -29.57 -8.99
N THR A 420 9.25 -28.91 -9.83
CA THR A 420 10.51 -29.48 -10.34
C THR A 420 11.74 -29.06 -9.55
N GLN A 421 11.61 -28.09 -8.63
CA GLN A 421 12.71 -27.45 -7.87
C GLN A 421 13.83 -26.92 -8.80
N GLN A 422 13.44 -26.36 -9.94
CA GLN A 422 14.35 -25.82 -10.95
C GLN A 422 13.74 -24.59 -11.64
N PHE A 423 14.58 -23.79 -12.28
CA PHE A 423 14.13 -22.77 -13.23
C PHE A 423 13.68 -23.45 -14.53
N ILE A 424 12.48 -23.14 -14.97
CA ILE A 424 11.90 -23.57 -16.23
C ILE A 424 11.52 -22.36 -17.08
N GLU A 425 11.53 -22.52 -18.41
CA GLU A 425 11.00 -21.48 -19.28
C GLU A 425 9.48 -21.43 -19.16
N ASP A 426 8.96 -20.32 -18.67
CA ASP A 426 7.51 -20.11 -18.50
C ASP A 426 7.15 -18.63 -18.73
N LYS A 427 5.85 -18.36 -18.81
CA LYS A 427 5.28 -17.04 -18.97
C LYS A 427 5.18 -16.32 -17.63
N ASN A 428 5.46 -15.04 -17.67
CA ASN A 428 5.24 -14.11 -16.58
C ASN A 428 4.37 -12.96 -17.09
N GLN A 429 3.06 -13.09 -16.88
CA GLN A 429 2.06 -12.19 -17.43
C GLN A 429 1.44 -11.31 -16.35
N THR A 430 1.06 -10.11 -16.75
CA THR A 430 0.34 -9.14 -15.90
C THR A 430 -0.81 -8.56 -16.67
N PHE A 431 -1.99 -8.50 -16.05
CA PHE A 431 -3.16 -7.81 -16.59
C PHE A 431 -3.73 -6.85 -15.56
N LEU A 432 -3.96 -5.62 -15.99
CA LEU A 432 -4.59 -4.57 -15.19
C LEU A 432 -5.69 -3.92 -16.02
N THR A 433 -6.85 -3.70 -15.42
CA THR A 433 -7.90 -2.90 -16.04
C THR A 433 -8.62 -2.06 -14.99
N SER A 434 -9.03 -0.86 -15.39
CA SER A 434 -9.92 -0.01 -14.60
C SER A 434 -10.91 0.72 -15.47
N LEU A 435 -12.13 0.85 -14.96
CA LEU A 435 -13.22 1.58 -15.61
C LEU A 435 -13.81 2.56 -14.59
N ARG A 436 -13.96 3.83 -14.98
CA ARG A 436 -14.59 4.86 -14.16
C ARG A 436 -15.62 5.63 -14.97
N LEU A 437 -16.89 5.39 -14.66
CA LEU A 437 -17.99 6.18 -15.18
C LEU A 437 -18.12 7.46 -14.36
N LYS A 438 -17.98 8.61 -15.00
CA LYS A 438 -18.06 9.95 -14.38
C LYS A 438 -19.43 10.61 -14.56
N LYS A 439 -20.11 10.30 -15.68
CA LYS A 439 -21.41 10.88 -16.00
C LYS A 439 -22.52 10.19 -15.24
N THR A 440 -23.38 10.97 -14.61
CA THR A 440 -24.61 10.46 -14.00
C THR A 440 -25.52 9.85 -15.06
N LEU A 441 -25.88 8.58 -14.88
CA LEU A 441 -26.84 7.84 -15.69
C LEU A 441 -28.07 7.49 -14.85
N SER A 442 -29.16 8.24 -15.01
CA SER A 442 -30.36 8.07 -14.17
C SER A 442 -30.04 8.24 -12.70
N LYS A 443 -30.23 7.19 -11.88
CA LYS A 443 -29.88 7.18 -10.44
C LYS A 443 -28.40 6.89 -10.19
N LEU A 444 -27.66 6.32 -11.13
CA LEU A 444 -26.24 6.01 -11.00
C LEU A 444 -25.42 7.31 -11.11
N LYS A 445 -24.89 7.79 -10.00
CA LYS A 445 -24.07 9.01 -9.93
C LYS A 445 -22.67 8.78 -10.49
N TYR A 446 -22.06 7.68 -10.10
CA TYR A 446 -20.76 7.23 -10.58
C TYR A 446 -20.64 5.72 -10.39
N ALA A 447 -19.74 5.12 -11.14
CA ALA A 447 -19.29 3.76 -10.94
C ALA A 447 -17.79 3.67 -11.24
N ARG A 448 -17.09 2.87 -10.48
CA ARG A 448 -15.68 2.53 -10.71
C ARG A 448 -15.52 1.03 -10.51
N ALA A 449 -14.76 0.37 -11.36
CA ALA A 449 -14.35 -1.01 -11.18
C ALA A 449 -12.89 -1.14 -11.58
N PHE A 450 -12.16 -2.03 -10.94
CA PHE A 450 -10.79 -2.36 -11.30
C PHE A 450 -10.51 -3.84 -11.02
N TYR A 451 -9.60 -4.37 -11.81
CA TYR A 451 -9.01 -5.69 -11.64
C TYR A 451 -7.53 -5.61 -11.98
N GLN A 452 -6.71 -6.26 -11.18
CA GLN A 452 -5.27 -6.42 -11.43
C GLN A 452 -4.84 -7.80 -10.99
N GLN A 453 -4.03 -8.45 -11.81
CA GLN A 453 -3.27 -9.64 -11.46
C GLN A 453 -1.89 -9.57 -12.12
N ARG A 454 -0.85 -9.86 -11.34
CA ARG A 454 0.55 -9.68 -11.77
C ARG A 454 1.35 -10.95 -11.62
N ASN A 455 2.38 -11.05 -12.46
CA ASN A 455 3.44 -12.05 -12.33
C ASN A 455 2.90 -13.50 -12.26
N VAL A 456 1.93 -13.82 -13.10
CA VAL A 456 1.31 -15.13 -13.20
C VAL A 456 1.47 -15.73 -14.62
N PRO A 457 1.40 -17.05 -14.78
CA PRO A 457 1.50 -17.66 -16.11
C PRO A 457 0.36 -17.27 -17.06
N ASN A 458 -0.85 -17.04 -16.53
CA ASN A 458 -2.01 -16.63 -17.33
C ASN A 458 -3.07 -15.91 -16.48
N PRO A 459 -3.15 -14.55 -16.53
CA PRO A 459 -4.11 -13.79 -15.74
C PRO A 459 -5.57 -13.93 -16.19
N PHE A 460 -5.83 -14.54 -17.36
CA PHE A 460 -7.18 -14.76 -17.88
C PHE A 460 -7.82 -16.07 -17.44
N LYS A 461 -7.09 -16.90 -16.68
CA LYS A 461 -7.69 -18.03 -15.97
C LYS A 461 -8.46 -17.60 -14.74
N PHE A 462 -8.14 -16.39 -14.21
CA PHE A 462 -8.73 -15.85 -12.97
C PHE A 462 -8.50 -16.76 -11.75
N ASP A 463 -7.41 -17.51 -11.75
CA ASP A 463 -6.92 -18.23 -10.57
C ASP A 463 -6.29 -17.19 -9.65
N TYR A 464 -6.91 -16.92 -8.51
CA TYR A 464 -6.48 -15.84 -7.63
C TYR A 464 -5.14 -16.16 -6.98
N THR A 465 -4.31 -15.12 -6.83
CA THR A 465 -3.00 -15.16 -6.18
C THR A 465 -2.81 -13.95 -5.28
N GLU A 466 -1.76 -13.91 -4.47
CA GLU A 466 -1.43 -12.74 -3.63
C GLU A 466 -1.28 -11.43 -4.44
N SER A 467 -0.93 -11.54 -5.73
CA SER A 467 -0.83 -10.39 -6.63
C SER A 467 -2.15 -9.99 -7.29
N THR A 468 -3.27 -10.59 -6.87
CA THR A 468 -4.60 -10.29 -7.39
C THR A 468 -5.32 -9.30 -6.49
N ILE A 469 -5.90 -8.28 -7.09
CA ILE A 469 -6.84 -7.37 -6.43
C ILE A 469 -7.97 -7.03 -7.37
N LEU A 470 -9.17 -6.99 -6.85
CA LEU A 470 -10.34 -6.50 -7.57
C LEU A 470 -11.22 -5.66 -6.65
N GLY A 471 -11.98 -4.78 -7.26
CA GLY A 471 -12.89 -3.95 -6.49
C GLY A 471 -13.81 -3.11 -7.37
N TYR A 472 -14.87 -2.63 -6.74
CA TYR A 472 -15.77 -1.69 -7.38
C TYR A 472 -16.36 -0.71 -6.35
N GLN A 473 -16.77 0.43 -6.86
CA GLN A 473 -17.43 1.47 -6.10
C GLN A 473 -18.61 2.01 -6.93
N ILE A 474 -19.76 2.11 -6.31
CA ILE A 474 -21.00 2.55 -6.95
C ILE A 474 -21.66 3.62 -6.10
N GLY A 475 -22.04 4.75 -6.71
CA GLY A 475 -22.81 5.80 -6.06
C GLY A 475 -24.21 5.90 -6.68
N ILE A 476 -25.25 5.68 -5.87
CA ILE A 476 -26.66 5.70 -6.28
C ILE A 476 -27.36 6.91 -5.68
N SER A 477 -27.96 7.77 -6.52
CA SER A 477 -28.76 8.91 -6.06
C SER A 477 -30.06 8.45 -5.42
N MET A 478 -30.25 8.83 -4.16
CA MET A 478 -31.48 8.59 -3.40
C MET A 478 -32.46 9.78 -3.45
N GLY A 479 -32.08 10.86 -4.17
CA GLY A 479 -32.82 12.13 -4.21
C GLY A 479 -32.36 13.12 -3.14
N GLN A 480 -32.75 14.39 -3.30
CA GLN A 480 -32.48 15.47 -2.33
C GLN A 480 -30.99 15.63 -1.94
N GLY A 481 -30.06 15.35 -2.88
CA GLY A 481 -28.61 15.45 -2.61
C GLY A 481 -28.00 14.25 -1.88
N LEU A 482 -28.81 13.24 -1.52
CA LEU A 482 -28.33 12.00 -0.91
C LEU A 482 -27.79 11.03 -1.95
N VAL A 483 -26.65 10.42 -1.65
CA VAL A 483 -26.02 9.39 -2.48
C VAL A 483 -25.67 8.19 -1.59
N LEU A 484 -26.23 7.03 -1.94
CA LEU A 484 -25.81 5.75 -1.36
C LEU A 484 -24.55 5.27 -2.09
N ASN A 485 -23.46 5.15 -1.37
CA ASN A 485 -22.19 4.66 -1.85
C ASN A 485 -21.98 3.24 -1.34
N TYR A 486 -21.65 2.35 -2.26
CA TYR A 486 -21.21 1.00 -1.96
C TYR A 486 -19.80 0.81 -2.50
N THR A 487 -18.88 0.42 -1.64
CA THR A 487 -17.48 0.13 -1.99
C THR A 487 -17.16 -1.30 -1.58
N PHE A 488 -16.60 -2.04 -2.50
CA PHE A 488 -16.09 -3.40 -2.28
C PHE A 488 -14.68 -3.49 -2.84
N ARG A 489 -13.79 -4.12 -2.09
CA ARG A 489 -12.44 -4.46 -2.51
C ARG A 489 -12.06 -5.81 -1.94
N ARG A 490 -11.45 -6.65 -2.77
CA ARG A 490 -10.94 -7.97 -2.40
C ARG A 490 -9.48 -8.09 -2.80
N SER A 491 -8.67 -8.52 -1.86
CA SER A 491 -7.28 -8.94 -2.04
C SER A 491 -7.09 -10.32 -1.41
N PHE A 492 -5.95 -10.94 -1.68
CA PHE A 492 -5.70 -12.32 -1.31
C PHE A 492 -4.35 -12.46 -0.63
N ARG A 493 -4.22 -13.47 0.22
CA ARG A 493 -2.98 -13.79 0.92
C ARG A 493 -2.85 -15.31 1.05
N ASP A 494 -1.78 -15.86 0.53
CA ASP A 494 -1.42 -17.27 0.69
C ASP A 494 -0.80 -17.47 2.08
N LEU A 495 -1.64 -17.77 3.07
CA LEU A 495 -1.22 -17.90 4.48
C LEU A 495 -0.44 -19.17 4.75
N ASN A 496 -0.76 -20.26 4.07
CA ASN A 496 -0.15 -21.57 4.28
C ASN A 496 1.06 -21.82 3.38
N GLY A 497 1.25 -21.00 2.33
CA GLY A 497 2.38 -21.07 1.42
C GLY A 497 2.29 -22.15 0.36
N ASP A 498 1.09 -22.71 0.09
CA ASP A 498 0.88 -23.76 -0.90
C ASP A 498 0.71 -23.23 -2.34
N GLY A 499 0.69 -21.88 -2.50
CA GLY A 499 0.53 -21.22 -3.79
C GLY A 499 -0.91 -21.19 -4.31
N VAL A 500 -1.87 -21.66 -3.53
CA VAL A 500 -3.29 -21.72 -3.89
C VAL A 500 -4.11 -20.93 -2.88
N ILE A 501 -4.85 -19.95 -3.35
CA ILE A 501 -5.77 -19.22 -2.48
C ILE A 501 -7.00 -20.06 -2.22
N SER A 502 -7.21 -20.46 -0.97
CA SER A 502 -8.32 -21.32 -0.58
C SER A 502 -8.98 -20.85 0.75
N GLY A 503 -10.31 -20.74 0.72
CA GLY A 503 -11.08 -20.39 1.90
C GLY A 503 -11.12 -18.90 2.26
N ASP A 504 -11.90 -18.60 3.32
CA ASP A 504 -12.17 -17.22 3.74
C ASP A 504 -10.98 -16.57 4.47
N ASN A 505 -10.10 -17.38 5.07
CA ASN A 505 -8.95 -16.88 5.82
C ASN A 505 -7.88 -16.25 4.90
N GLU A 506 -7.83 -16.67 3.63
CA GLU A 506 -6.88 -16.18 2.63
C GLU A 506 -7.47 -15.09 1.73
N THR A 507 -8.72 -14.71 2.01
CA THR A 507 -9.42 -13.64 1.31
C THR A 507 -9.64 -12.46 2.24
N ILE A 508 -9.20 -11.26 1.81
CA ILE A 508 -9.34 -10.02 2.57
C ILE A 508 -10.38 -9.16 1.87
N ASP A 509 -11.56 -9.05 2.47
CA ASP A 509 -12.65 -8.23 1.96
C ASP A 509 -12.77 -6.92 2.75
N ILE A 510 -12.80 -5.81 2.04
CA ILE A 510 -13.13 -4.50 2.58
C ILE A 510 -14.44 -4.05 1.95
N THR A 511 -15.46 -3.93 2.76
CA THR A 511 -16.78 -3.47 2.35
C THR A 511 -17.15 -2.20 3.10
N SER A 512 -17.65 -1.20 2.38
CA SER A 512 -18.21 0.00 2.98
C SER A 512 -19.55 0.34 2.34
N ILE A 513 -20.53 0.63 3.17
CA ILE A 513 -21.85 1.14 2.76
C ILE A 513 -22.05 2.46 3.47
N GLU A 514 -22.22 3.53 2.70
CA GLU A 514 -22.26 4.88 3.24
C GLU A 514 -23.33 5.70 2.51
N THR A 515 -24.18 6.41 3.24
CA THR A 515 -25.03 7.45 2.67
C THR A 515 -24.36 8.79 2.87
N SER A 516 -23.94 9.42 1.77
CA SER A 516 -23.32 10.74 1.78
C SER A 516 -24.33 11.83 1.37
N PHE A 517 -24.13 13.01 1.91
CA PHE A 517 -24.88 14.22 1.58
C PHE A 517 -23.95 15.43 1.50
N SER A 518 -24.24 16.35 0.59
CA SER A 518 -23.49 17.60 0.44
C SER A 518 -24.33 18.79 0.92
N PHE A 519 -23.70 19.73 1.58
CA PHE A 519 -24.32 20.97 2.08
C PHE A 519 -23.38 22.16 1.97
#